data_acf47c541ca43f1d42b3637438f4573f
#
_entry.id   acf47c541ca43f1d42b3637438f4573f
#
_cell.length_a   1.000
_cell.length_b   1.000
_cell.length_c   1.000
_cell.angle_alpha   90.00
_cell.angle_beta   90.00
_cell.angle_gamma   90.00
#
_symmetry.space_group_name_H-M   'P 1'
#
loop_
_entity.id
_entity.type
_entity.pdbx_description
1 polymer ?
#
loop_
_entity_poly.entity_id
_entity_poly.type
_entity_poly.pdbx_seq_one_letter_code
_entity_poly.pdbx_strand_id
1 'polypeptide(L)'
;MARPNPIRAIMEQPLPSITYQRRKLFRPSYADINYAYNIINKYVFDGELVKPKILQRQLKKTWGFCAWEDLEQTSGSWTNIHLMNKWFCPQWFMNTLAHEMVHQYQWDIYRWEHLDYHGRPMFEGSGAHGPSFYMWRDRFEY
;
A
#
# COMPACT_ATOMS: atom_id res chain seq x y z
N MET A 1 -19.50 -16.64 -8.80
CA MET A 1 -18.31 -16.37 -9.61
C MET A 1 -17.24 -15.71 -8.76
N ALA A 2 -16.00 -16.17 -8.89
CA ALA A 2 -14.90 -15.53 -8.19
C ALA A 2 -14.73 -14.10 -8.71
N ARG A 3 -14.56 -13.16 -7.79
CA ARG A 3 -14.30 -11.76 -8.14
C ARG A 3 -12.89 -11.66 -8.73
N PRO A 4 -12.68 -11.02 -9.89
CA PRO A 4 -11.34 -10.85 -10.43
C PRO A 4 -10.44 -10.14 -9.43
N ASN A 5 -9.20 -10.60 -9.31
CA ASN A 5 -8.20 -9.93 -8.49
C ASN A 5 -7.79 -8.62 -9.19
N PRO A 6 -8.17 -7.44 -8.67
CA PRO A 6 -7.85 -6.18 -9.34
C PRO A 6 -6.36 -5.91 -9.40
N ILE A 7 -5.59 -6.37 -8.42
CA ILE A 7 -4.13 -6.19 -8.43
C ILE A 7 -3.49 -6.97 -9.55
N ARG A 8 -3.92 -8.22 -9.78
CA ARG A 8 -3.38 -9.02 -10.87
C ARG A 8 -3.64 -8.37 -12.23
N ALA A 9 -4.87 -7.88 -12.44
CA ALA A 9 -5.21 -7.17 -13.66
C ALA A 9 -4.34 -5.91 -13.86
N ILE A 10 -4.05 -5.19 -12.78
CA ILE A 10 -3.19 -4.01 -12.82
C ILE A 10 -1.74 -4.38 -13.13
N MET A 11 -1.25 -5.48 -12.55
CA MET A 11 0.12 -5.96 -12.79
C MET A 11 0.38 -6.36 -14.25
N GLU A 12 -0.66 -6.75 -14.97
CA GLU A 12 -0.56 -7.10 -16.38
C GLU A 12 -0.52 -5.87 -17.28
N GLN A 13 -0.80 -4.68 -16.74
CA GLN A 13 -0.73 -3.42 -17.47
C GLN A 13 0.63 -2.77 -17.30
N PRO A 14 1.22 -2.20 -18.35
CA PRO A 14 2.49 -1.51 -18.22
C PRO A 14 2.34 -0.24 -17.39
N LEU A 15 3.28 -0.02 -16.47
CA LEU A 15 3.41 1.25 -15.78
C LEU A 15 4.00 2.31 -16.71
N PRO A 16 3.78 3.63 -16.44
CA PRO A 16 4.17 4.69 -17.36
C PRO A 16 5.64 4.71 -17.76
N SER A 17 6.56 4.25 -16.90
CA SER A 17 7.99 4.30 -17.21
C SER A 17 8.64 2.93 -17.35
N ILE A 18 7.86 1.87 -17.61
CA ILE A 18 8.44 0.56 -17.84
C ILE A 18 9.19 0.55 -19.17
N THR A 19 10.50 0.51 -19.06
CA THR A 19 11.37 0.11 -20.14
C THR A 19 11.81 -1.32 -19.89
N TYR A 20 11.46 -2.22 -20.81
CA TYR A 20 11.91 -3.60 -20.75
C TYR A 20 13.42 -3.67 -20.96
N GLN A 21 14.14 -3.66 -19.86
CA GLN A 21 15.55 -4.01 -19.92
C GLN A 21 15.77 -5.23 -19.06
N ARG A 22 16.01 -6.37 -19.71
CA ARG A 22 16.45 -7.59 -19.03
C ARG A 22 17.62 -7.28 -18.12
N ARG A 23 17.55 -7.71 -16.86
CA ARG A 23 18.61 -7.63 -15.83
C ARG A 23 18.77 -6.28 -15.14
N LYS A 24 17.94 -5.28 -15.40
CA LYS A 24 17.94 -4.06 -14.60
C LYS A 24 16.81 -4.08 -13.59
N LEU A 25 17.11 -3.58 -12.40
CA LEU A 25 16.11 -3.42 -11.36
C LEU A 25 15.09 -2.37 -11.80
N PHE A 26 13.83 -2.61 -11.46
CA PHE A 26 12.77 -1.66 -11.71
C PHE A 26 12.89 -0.51 -10.72
N ARG A 27 12.90 0.72 -11.23
CA ARG A 27 12.95 1.94 -10.42
C ARG A 27 11.72 2.79 -10.72
N PRO A 28 10.68 2.75 -9.83
CA PRO A 28 9.47 3.51 -10.09
C PRO A 28 9.75 5.01 -10.13
N SER A 29 9.14 5.68 -11.09
CA SER A 29 9.06 7.14 -11.11
C SER A 29 7.92 7.62 -10.21
N TYR A 30 7.83 8.92 -9.96
CA TYR A 30 6.66 9.48 -9.27
C TYR A 30 5.37 9.21 -10.04
N ALA A 31 5.41 9.24 -11.36
CA ALA A 31 4.25 8.90 -12.18
C ALA A 31 3.82 7.45 -11.97
N ASP A 32 4.76 6.52 -11.87
CA ASP A 32 4.47 5.12 -11.59
C ASP A 32 3.80 4.96 -10.22
N ILE A 33 4.32 5.62 -9.20
CA ILE A 33 3.78 5.55 -7.84
C ILE A 33 2.36 6.12 -7.79
N ASN A 34 2.16 7.30 -8.38
CA ASN A 34 0.85 7.94 -8.41
C ASN A 34 -0.18 7.08 -9.15
N TYR A 35 0.21 6.54 -10.29
CA TYR A 35 -0.65 5.67 -11.07
C TYR A 35 -1.01 4.40 -10.29
N ALA A 36 -0.01 3.75 -9.72
CA ALA A 36 -0.22 2.52 -8.95
C ALA A 36 -1.11 2.78 -7.72
N TYR A 37 -0.82 3.83 -6.96
CA TYR A 37 -1.61 4.17 -5.78
C TYR A 37 -3.07 4.43 -6.15
N ASN A 38 -3.31 5.26 -7.16
CA ASN A 38 -4.66 5.63 -7.55
C ASN A 38 -5.48 4.42 -8.02
N ILE A 39 -4.86 3.52 -8.78
CA ILE A 39 -5.54 2.32 -9.26
C ILE A 39 -5.83 1.35 -8.13
N ILE A 40 -4.87 1.11 -7.25
CA ILE A 40 -5.07 0.24 -6.09
C ILE A 40 -6.17 0.81 -5.19
N ASN A 41 -6.13 2.11 -4.91
CA ASN A 41 -7.16 2.76 -4.11
C ASN A 41 -8.54 2.60 -4.73
N LYS A 42 -8.66 2.82 -6.03
CA LYS A 42 -9.93 2.72 -6.74
C LYS A 42 -10.51 1.31 -6.70
N TYR A 43 -9.70 0.31 -7.02
CA TYR A 43 -10.22 -1.06 -7.22
C TYR A 43 -10.18 -1.92 -5.96
N VAL A 44 -9.32 -1.65 -5.02
CA VAL A 44 -9.22 -2.41 -3.77
C VAL A 44 -9.98 -1.72 -2.64
N PHE A 45 -9.79 -0.42 -2.48
CA PHE A 45 -10.30 0.33 -1.33
C PHE A 45 -11.49 1.23 -1.69
N ASP A 46 -12.08 1.06 -2.86
CA ASP A 46 -13.23 1.82 -3.35
C ASP A 46 -13.02 3.35 -3.33
N GLY A 47 -11.77 3.78 -3.46
CA GLY A 47 -11.40 5.18 -3.47
C GLY A 47 -11.39 5.86 -2.09
N GLU A 48 -11.50 5.08 -1.02
CA GLU A 48 -11.66 5.64 0.34
C GLU A 48 -10.40 6.23 0.94
N LEU A 49 -9.23 5.85 0.44
CA LEU A 49 -7.97 6.34 0.99
C LEU A 49 -7.59 7.70 0.41
N VAL A 50 -7.07 8.56 1.27
CA VAL A 50 -6.46 9.81 0.85
C VAL A 50 -4.96 9.58 0.67
N LYS A 51 -4.42 9.92 -0.48
CA LYS A 51 -3.02 9.65 -0.79
C LYS A 51 -2.11 10.28 0.26
N PRO A 52 -1.28 9.48 0.95
CA PRO A 52 -0.34 9.98 1.95
C PRO A 52 0.93 10.47 1.26
N LYS A 53 1.86 10.98 2.05
CA LYS A 53 3.21 11.20 1.58
C LYS A 53 3.86 9.85 1.33
N ILE A 54 4.37 9.65 0.13
CA ILE A 54 5.06 8.41 -0.26
C ILE A 54 6.51 8.76 -0.59
N LEU A 55 7.43 8.13 0.12
CA LEU A 55 8.85 8.38 0.01
C LEU A 55 9.56 7.15 -0.55
N GLN A 56 10.45 7.37 -1.51
CA GLN A 56 11.34 6.33 -2.01
C GLN A 56 12.74 6.57 -1.50
N ARG A 57 13.38 5.52 -0.98
CA ARG A 57 14.78 5.59 -0.57
C ARG A 57 15.35 4.19 -0.42
N GLN A 58 16.67 4.11 -0.30
CA GLN A 58 17.32 2.84 0.03
C GLN A 58 16.95 2.45 1.46
N LEU A 59 16.26 1.31 1.60
CA LEU A 59 15.90 0.73 2.90
C LEU A 59 16.83 -0.44 3.20
N LYS A 60 17.14 -0.66 4.49
CA LYS A 60 18.12 -1.67 4.89
C LYS A 60 17.52 -3.03 5.23
N LYS A 61 16.32 -3.06 5.86
CA LYS A 61 15.76 -4.30 6.42
C LYS A 61 14.40 -4.67 5.85
N THR A 62 13.81 -3.83 5.04
CA THR A 62 12.47 -4.03 4.50
C THR A 62 12.37 -3.42 3.11
N TRP A 63 11.37 -3.83 2.35
CA TRP A 63 11.08 -3.26 1.05
C TRP A 63 10.07 -2.10 1.12
N GLY A 64 9.39 -1.99 2.25
CA GLY A 64 8.48 -0.88 2.50
C GLY A 64 7.93 -0.93 3.92
N PHE A 65 7.44 0.21 4.39
CA PHE A 65 6.71 0.26 5.65
C PHE A 65 5.76 1.46 5.64
N CYS A 66 4.72 1.37 6.47
CA CYS A 66 3.78 2.44 6.71
C CYS A 66 4.05 3.01 8.10
N ALA A 67 4.46 4.26 8.17
CA ALA A 67 4.64 4.98 9.42
C ALA A 67 3.37 5.79 9.71
N TRP A 68 3.06 5.95 10.98
CA TRP A 68 1.90 6.75 11.40
C TRP A 68 2.34 7.88 12.32
N GLU A 69 1.51 8.92 12.42
CA GLU A 69 1.74 10.06 13.31
C GLU A 69 0.46 10.39 14.08
N ASP A 70 0.61 10.98 15.27
CA ASP A 70 -0.53 11.35 16.11
C ASP A 70 -1.37 12.49 15.51
N LEU A 71 -0.77 13.29 14.65
CA LEU A 71 -1.45 14.41 14.01
C LEU A 71 -1.60 14.13 12.52
N GLU A 72 -2.78 14.45 12.00
CA GLU A 72 -3.05 14.36 10.57
C GLU A 72 -2.05 15.20 9.79
N GLN A 73 -1.51 14.62 8.73
CA GLN A 73 -0.54 15.29 7.87
C GLN A 73 -1.22 16.28 6.94
N THR A 74 -0.44 17.19 6.35
CA THR A 74 -0.94 18.12 5.35
C THR A 74 -1.55 17.43 4.13
N SER A 75 -1.22 16.16 3.90
CA SER A 75 -1.81 15.34 2.85
C SER A 75 -3.25 14.90 3.13
N GLY A 76 -3.72 15.01 4.37
CA GLY A 76 -5.02 14.48 4.79
C GLY A 76 -4.97 13.03 5.28
N SER A 77 -3.79 12.44 5.39
CA SER A 77 -3.58 11.10 5.94
C SER A 77 -2.78 11.17 7.23
N TRP A 78 -3.03 10.21 8.13
CA TRP A 78 -2.28 10.04 9.37
C TRP A 78 -1.00 9.22 9.16
N THR A 79 -0.71 8.84 7.93
CA THR A 79 0.38 7.91 7.62
C THR A 79 1.33 8.46 6.59
N ASN A 80 2.53 7.88 6.56
CA ASN A 80 3.49 8.00 5.48
C ASN A 80 3.85 6.60 5.01
N ILE A 81 4.00 6.42 3.71
CA ILE A 81 4.45 5.15 3.14
C ILE A 81 5.88 5.34 2.67
N HIS A 82 6.76 4.45 3.11
CA HIS A 82 8.15 4.43 2.70
C HIS A 82 8.40 3.18 1.86
N LEU A 83 8.98 3.36 0.70
CA LEU A 83 9.22 2.29 -0.27
C LEU A 83 10.70 2.24 -0.67
N MET A 84 11.18 1.04 -0.92
CA MET A 84 12.47 0.85 -1.56
C MET A 84 12.46 1.57 -2.91
N ASN A 85 13.61 2.07 -3.34
CA ASN A 85 13.72 2.80 -4.60
C ASN A 85 14.05 1.92 -5.79
N LYS A 86 14.22 0.62 -5.59
CA LYS A 86 14.51 -0.35 -6.65
C LYS A 86 13.89 -1.71 -6.32
N TRP A 87 13.42 -2.41 -7.33
CA TRP A 87 12.66 -3.66 -7.20
C TRP A 87 13.12 -4.67 -8.25
N PHE A 88 13.02 -5.96 -7.93
CA PHE A 88 13.32 -6.99 -8.92
C PHE A 88 12.32 -7.02 -10.07
N CYS A 89 11.06 -6.64 -9.81
CA CYS A 89 10.04 -6.57 -10.85
C CYS A 89 8.92 -5.61 -10.44
N PRO A 90 8.13 -5.10 -11.40
CA PRO A 90 7.00 -4.21 -11.11
C PRO A 90 5.94 -4.85 -10.20
N GLN A 91 5.70 -6.16 -10.33
CA GLN A 91 4.71 -6.87 -9.53
C GLN A 91 5.05 -6.82 -8.05
N TRP A 92 6.32 -6.98 -7.69
CA TRP A 92 6.74 -6.89 -6.31
C TRP A 92 6.51 -5.50 -5.75
N PHE A 93 6.82 -4.45 -6.53
CA PHE A 93 6.53 -3.07 -6.17
C PHE A 93 5.03 -2.88 -5.90
N MET A 94 4.17 -3.32 -6.81
CA MET A 94 2.72 -3.18 -6.67
C MET A 94 2.19 -3.92 -5.44
N ASN A 95 2.65 -5.14 -5.21
CA ASN A 95 2.24 -5.92 -4.04
C ASN A 95 2.67 -5.24 -2.73
N THR A 96 3.88 -4.74 -2.68
CA THR A 96 4.38 -4.08 -1.47
C THR A 96 3.61 -2.77 -1.22
N LEU A 97 3.38 -1.97 -2.26
CA LEU A 97 2.57 -0.76 -2.11
C LEU A 97 1.17 -1.09 -1.59
N ALA A 98 0.52 -2.09 -2.17
CA ALA A 98 -0.80 -2.52 -1.73
C ALA A 98 -0.81 -2.99 -0.27
N HIS A 99 0.22 -3.73 0.15
CA HIS A 99 0.40 -4.18 1.53
C HIS A 99 0.47 -2.97 2.48
N GLU A 100 1.27 -1.96 2.13
CA GLU A 100 1.39 -0.76 2.97
C GLU A 100 0.12 0.08 2.95
N MET A 101 -0.64 0.07 1.87
CA MET A 101 -1.94 0.74 1.80
C MET A 101 -2.97 0.07 2.72
N VAL A 102 -2.89 -1.23 2.95
CA VAL A 102 -3.74 -1.90 3.96
C VAL A 102 -3.42 -1.35 5.35
N HIS A 103 -2.16 -1.19 5.69
CA HIS A 103 -1.77 -0.57 6.97
C HIS A 103 -2.24 0.89 7.04
N GLN A 104 -2.19 1.63 5.94
CA GLN A 104 -2.79 2.96 5.89
C GLN A 104 -4.27 2.91 6.21
N TYR A 105 -5.01 1.98 5.61
CA TYR A 105 -6.43 1.80 5.90
C TYR A 105 -6.67 1.56 7.39
N GLN A 106 -5.87 0.70 8.02
CA GLN A 106 -5.99 0.43 9.44
C GLN A 106 -5.83 1.70 10.28
N TRP A 107 -4.86 2.56 9.95
CA TRP A 107 -4.59 3.78 10.71
C TRP A 107 -5.53 4.92 10.36
N ASP A 108 -5.88 5.09 9.09
CA ASP A 108 -6.69 6.24 8.67
C ASP A 108 -8.20 6.02 8.86
N ILE A 109 -8.67 4.77 8.74
CA ILE A 109 -10.11 4.46 8.74
C ILE A 109 -10.50 3.50 9.86
N TYR A 110 -9.94 2.29 9.84
CA TYR A 110 -10.35 1.20 10.73
C TYR A 110 -10.18 1.56 12.20
N ARG A 111 -9.12 2.20 12.56
CA ARG A 111 -8.74 2.51 13.94
C ARG A 111 -9.82 3.25 14.72
N TRP A 112 -10.55 4.15 14.07
CA TRP A 112 -11.51 5.03 14.75
C TRP A 112 -12.69 4.27 15.34
N GLU A 113 -12.99 3.09 14.85
CA GLU A 113 -14.05 2.21 15.36
C GLU A 113 -13.51 1.09 16.26
N HIS A 114 -12.19 1.04 16.47
CA HIS A 114 -11.52 -0.07 17.15
C HIS A 114 -10.45 0.43 18.13
N LEU A 115 -10.87 1.33 19.03
CA LEU A 115 -10.00 1.87 20.08
C LEU A 115 -10.19 1.06 21.37
N ASP A 116 -9.10 0.89 22.13
CA ASP A 116 -9.18 0.30 23.46
C ASP A 116 -9.69 1.31 24.51
N TYR A 117 -9.75 0.88 25.77
CA TYR A 117 -10.20 1.73 26.87
C TYR A 117 -9.39 3.03 27.00
N HIS A 118 -8.12 3.01 26.61
CA HIS A 118 -7.24 4.18 26.68
C HIS A 118 -7.21 4.98 25.36
N GLY A 119 -8.08 4.69 24.43
CA GLY A 119 -8.11 5.37 23.13
C GLY A 119 -7.00 4.94 22.17
N ARG A 120 -6.39 3.78 22.38
CA ARG A 120 -5.33 3.25 21.52
C ARG A 120 -5.92 2.34 20.46
N PRO A 121 -5.35 2.33 19.25
CA PRO A 121 -5.80 1.40 18.22
C PRO A 121 -5.63 -0.06 18.64
N MET A 122 -6.64 -0.87 18.35
CA MET A 122 -6.59 -2.31 18.56
C MET A 122 -6.50 -3.01 17.21
N PHE A 123 -5.28 -3.33 16.80
CA PHE A 123 -5.04 -4.12 15.60
C PHE A 123 -4.70 -5.56 16.01
N GLU A 124 -5.38 -6.49 15.39
CA GLU A 124 -5.21 -7.92 15.68
C GLU A 124 -3.94 -8.47 15.03
N GLY A 125 -3.37 -9.51 15.61
CA GLY A 125 -2.24 -10.23 15.06
C GLY A 125 -0.89 -9.58 15.31
N SER A 126 0.17 -10.28 14.92
CA SER A 126 1.53 -9.79 15.03
C SER A 126 1.81 -8.73 13.98
N GLY A 127 2.30 -7.54 14.39
CA GLY A 127 2.57 -6.45 13.47
C GLY A 127 1.34 -5.94 12.73
N ALA A 128 0.15 -6.02 13.36
CA ALA A 128 -1.14 -5.65 12.79
C ALA A 128 -1.55 -6.52 11.58
N HIS A 129 -1.06 -7.75 11.48
CA HIS A 129 -1.39 -8.69 10.41
C HIS A 129 -2.48 -9.69 10.84
N GLY A 130 -3.55 -9.19 11.45
CA GLY A 130 -4.72 -9.98 11.82
C GLY A 130 -5.91 -9.77 10.88
N PRO A 131 -7.16 -10.01 11.37
CA PRO A 131 -8.35 -9.91 10.52
C PRO A 131 -8.52 -8.57 9.81
N SER A 132 -8.21 -7.44 10.44
CA SER A 132 -8.32 -6.12 9.79
C SER A 132 -7.33 -5.93 8.64
N PHE A 133 -6.24 -6.70 8.63
CA PHE A 133 -5.32 -6.75 7.51
C PHE A 133 -5.80 -7.74 6.44
N TYR A 134 -6.14 -8.95 6.86
CA TYR A 134 -6.48 -10.03 5.92
C TYR A 134 -7.89 -9.90 5.33
N MET A 135 -8.73 -9.01 5.83
CA MET A 135 -10.06 -8.77 5.23
C MET A 135 -9.99 -8.30 3.77
N TRP A 136 -8.83 -7.80 3.35
CA TRP A 136 -8.60 -7.35 1.98
C TRP A 136 -8.06 -8.47 1.08
N ARG A 137 -7.82 -9.66 1.61
CA ARG A 137 -7.19 -10.77 0.91
C ARG A 137 -7.89 -11.13 -0.39
N ASP A 138 -9.22 -11.14 -0.39
CA ASP A 138 -10.01 -11.46 -1.57
C ASP A 138 -9.83 -10.46 -2.72
N ARG A 139 -9.34 -9.27 -2.39
CA ARG A 139 -9.04 -8.23 -3.38
C ARG A 139 -7.65 -8.40 -3.97
N PHE A 140 -6.74 -9.09 -3.26
CA PHE A 140 -5.35 -9.32 -3.68
C PHE A 140 -5.12 -10.69 -4.29
N GLU A 141 -5.86 -11.70 -3.86
CA GLU A 141 -5.74 -13.08 -4.32
C GLU A 141 -6.88 -13.43 -5.27
N TYR A 142 -6.53 -14.18 -6.26
CA TYR A 142 -7.47 -14.55 -7.31
C TYR A 142 -7.73 -16.05 -7.30
#